data_e23b33f69ea2a191a6bd1ee4a570689c
#
_entry.id   e23b33f69ea2a191a6bd1ee4a570689c
#
_cell.length_a   1.000
_cell.length_b   1.000
_cell.length_c   1.000
_cell.angle_alpha   90.00
_cell.angle_beta   90.00
_cell.angle_gamma   90.00
#
_symmetry.space_group_name_H-M   'P 1'
#
loop_
_entity.id
_entity.type
_entity.pdbx_description
1 polymer ?
#
loop_
_entity_poly.entity_id
_entity_poly.type
_entity_poly.pdbx_seq_one_letter_code
_entity_poly.pdbx_strand_id
1 'polypeptide(L)'
;GFFDNIDHNVMIGILRKRIKDERFLRLIRKFLNAGYMEDNQVHQSYSGTPQGGIISPILANIYLDQFDKYMAEFKKRFDRGNKRAVNVEYRKLSDKRIRLKRKLAKAQSEDEKQSLLESIRELDKVHKSIPCKNPMDANFLRLQYVRYADDFLIGIIGAKEDAQAVKQEIGTYIAGQLKLELSDEKTLVTKATDRAKFLGFEIRVTPQSNHTKKTKSGSTARNYSGHVMLEVPTSAIQKKLLELGAMRIDVRNGTEIWQPTHRGKLVGRTDLSILDQYNGEIRGFCNYYAIANNRSKLHKFRYIMEYSFYKTLACKYRTTKRKIIAQYRIGKDIGVKFQDKHGKERIRLLWQGSLARDPYPLGKEADIIHKPKGILKKPSLGARLKANRCEWCGKETSVLVMHQVRTLKELDESQP
;
A
#
# COMPACT_ATOMS: atom_id res chain seq x y z
N GLY A 1 -15.78 -11.10 -10.26
CA GLY A 1 -14.42 -10.62 -9.86
C GLY A 1 -13.30 -11.55 -10.36
N PHE A 2 -12.05 -11.23 -10.07
CA PHE A 2 -10.91 -12.05 -10.48
C PHE A 2 -11.02 -13.49 -9.94
N PHE A 3 -11.35 -13.63 -8.66
CA PHE A 3 -11.48 -14.94 -8.02
C PHE A 3 -12.56 -15.81 -8.66
N ASP A 4 -13.58 -15.24 -9.24
CA ASP A 4 -14.70 -15.94 -9.84
C ASP A 4 -14.40 -16.40 -11.29
N ASN A 5 -13.35 -15.83 -11.90
CA ASN A 5 -13.02 -16.04 -13.32
C ASN A 5 -11.74 -16.84 -13.56
N ILE A 6 -11.13 -17.41 -12.52
CA ILE A 6 -9.92 -18.23 -12.66
C ILE A 6 -10.28 -19.51 -13.44
N ASP A 7 -9.64 -19.75 -14.60
CA ASP A 7 -9.79 -21.00 -15.36
C ASP A 7 -9.08 -22.15 -14.67
N HIS A 8 -9.82 -23.17 -14.26
CA HIS A 8 -9.29 -24.35 -13.55
C HIS A 8 -8.26 -25.14 -14.37
N ASN A 9 -8.42 -25.20 -15.68
CA ASN A 9 -7.49 -25.94 -16.55
C ASN A 9 -6.17 -25.20 -16.68
N VAL A 10 -6.21 -23.86 -16.85
CA VAL A 10 -5.02 -23.02 -16.83
C VAL A 10 -4.29 -23.14 -15.48
N MET A 11 -5.04 -23.08 -14.36
CA MET A 11 -4.48 -23.25 -13.01
C MET A 11 -3.75 -24.57 -12.86
N ILE A 12 -4.40 -25.68 -13.19
CA ILE A 12 -3.79 -27.02 -13.09
C ILE A 12 -2.60 -27.15 -14.04
N GLY A 13 -2.67 -26.54 -15.25
CA GLY A 13 -1.55 -26.48 -16.19
C GLY A 13 -0.32 -25.74 -15.62
N ILE A 14 -0.55 -24.63 -14.91
CA ILE A 14 0.51 -23.87 -14.22
C ILE A 14 1.14 -24.71 -13.10
N LEU A 15 0.32 -25.35 -12.26
CA LEU A 15 0.79 -26.19 -11.17
C LEU A 15 1.58 -27.40 -11.67
N ARG A 16 1.12 -28.05 -12.77
CA ARG A 16 1.76 -29.23 -13.37
C ARG A 16 3.19 -28.94 -13.86
N LYS A 17 3.55 -27.70 -14.17
CA LYS A 17 4.92 -27.31 -14.51
C LYS A 17 5.91 -27.60 -13.36
N ARG A 18 5.45 -27.56 -12.11
CA ARG A 18 6.26 -27.72 -10.90
C ARG A 18 5.95 -28.96 -10.10
N ILE A 19 4.69 -29.40 -10.08
CA ILE A 19 4.18 -30.53 -9.29
C ILE A 19 3.92 -31.69 -10.24
N LYS A 20 4.58 -32.82 -10.02
CA LYS A 20 4.45 -34.03 -10.84
C LYS A 20 3.44 -35.05 -10.27
N ASP A 21 3.01 -34.85 -9.02
CA ASP A 21 2.03 -35.70 -8.36
C ASP A 21 0.63 -35.41 -8.87
N GLU A 22 0.10 -36.31 -9.70
CA GLU A 22 -1.25 -36.19 -10.27
C GLU A 22 -2.36 -36.43 -9.20
N ARG A 23 -2.07 -37.12 -8.11
CA ARG A 23 -3.04 -37.31 -7.00
C ARG A 23 -3.26 -35.96 -6.31
N PHE A 24 -2.15 -35.22 -6.05
CA PHE A 24 -2.21 -33.89 -5.49
C PHE A 24 -2.92 -32.88 -6.42
N LEU A 25 -2.62 -32.91 -7.72
CA LEU A 25 -3.30 -32.03 -8.69
C LEU A 25 -4.80 -32.32 -8.79
N ARG A 26 -5.20 -33.58 -8.69
CA ARG A 26 -6.64 -33.97 -8.61
C ARG A 26 -7.29 -33.46 -7.32
N LEU A 27 -6.58 -33.49 -6.19
CA LEU A 27 -7.07 -32.91 -4.93
C LEU A 27 -7.29 -31.39 -5.06
N ILE A 28 -6.33 -30.65 -5.62
CA ILE A 28 -6.50 -29.21 -5.90
C ILE A 28 -7.70 -28.96 -6.81
N ARG A 29 -7.89 -29.77 -7.86
CA ARG A 29 -9.07 -29.65 -8.73
C ARG A 29 -10.38 -29.87 -7.97
N LYS A 30 -10.42 -30.81 -7.04
CA LYS A 30 -11.58 -31.01 -6.15
C LYS A 30 -11.86 -29.77 -5.31
N PHE A 31 -10.83 -29.13 -4.74
CA PHE A 31 -11.00 -27.87 -4.00
C PHE A 31 -11.52 -26.73 -4.88
N LEU A 32 -11.05 -26.62 -6.11
CA LEU A 32 -11.54 -25.62 -7.05
C LEU A 32 -13.02 -25.84 -7.42
N ASN A 33 -13.43 -27.09 -7.56
CA ASN A 33 -14.80 -27.46 -7.94
C ASN A 33 -15.76 -27.58 -6.74
N ALA A 34 -15.27 -27.52 -5.49
CA ALA A 34 -16.08 -27.75 -4.30
C ALA A 34 -17.21 -26.73 -4.10
N GLY A 35 -17.12 -25.58 -4.77
CA GLY A 35 -18.11 -24.54 -4.62
C GLY A 35 -18.03 -23.82 -3.27
N TYR A 36 -19.09 -23.11 -2.94
CA TYR A 36 -19.25 -22.41 -1.66
C TYR A 36 -20.68 -22.52 -1.15
N MET A 37 -20.87 -22.33 0.13
CA MET A 37 -22.17 -22.32 0.76
C MET A 37 -22.52 -20.89 1.15
N GLU A 38 -23.66 -20.42 0.67
CA GLU A 38 -24.22 -19.10 1.01
C GLU A 38 -25.70 -19.30 1.36
N ASP A 39 -26.17 -18.73 2.45
CA ASP A 39 -27.54 -18.84 2.96
C ASP A 39 -28.08 -20.28 3.03
N ASN A 40 -27.23 -21.24 3.47
CA ASN A 40 -27.50 -22.68 3.50
C ASN A 40 -27.78 -23.35 2.13
N GLN A 41 -27.40 -22.67 1.03
CA GLN A 41 -27.45 -23.24 -0.32
C GLN A 41 -26.03 -23.49 -0.83
N VAL A 42 -25.84 -24.64 -1.46
CA VAL A 42 -24.56 -25.04 -2.09
C VAL A 42 -24.52 -24.52 -3.51
N HIS A 43 -23.54 -23.66 -3.80
CA HIS A 43 -23.25 -23.16 -5.13
C HIS A 43 -22.01 -23.86 -5.71
N GLN A 44 -22.17 -24.54 -6.83
CA GLN A 44 -21.04 -25.16 -7.53
C GLN A 44 -20.23 -24.12 -8.28
N SER A 45 -18.90 -24.19 -8.17
CA SER A 45 -17.97 -23.34 -8.95
C SER A 45 -17.51 -24.07 -10.19
N TYR A 46 -17.96 -23.63 -11.35
CA TYR A 46 -17.45 -24.10 -12.66
C TYR A 46 -16.17 -23.38 -13.08
N SER A 47 -15.94 -22.18 -12.53
CA SER A 47 -14.75 -21.35 -12.69
C SER A 47 -14.47 -20.63 -11.36
N GLY A 48 -13.25 -20.16 -11.19
CA GLY A 48 -12.88 -19.36 -10.02
C GLY A 48 -12.47 -20.19 -8.81
N THR A 49 -12.25 -19.47 -7.73
CA THR A 49 -11.98 -20.02 -6.40
C THR A 49 -12.94 -19.41 -5.40
N PRO A 50 -13.51 -20.18 -4.47
CA PRO A 50 -14.47 -19.66 -3.52
C PRO A 50 -13.86 -18.51 -2.69
N GLN A 51 -14.56 -17.38 -2.61
CA GLN A 51 -14.15 -16.26 -1.78
C GLN A 51 -14.17 -16.68 -0.31
N GLY A 52 -13.05 -16.45 0.40
CA GLY A 52 -12.87 -16.91 1.79
C GLY A 52 -12.26 -18.30 1.94
N GLY A 53 -12.02 -19.03 0.87
CA GLY A 53 -11.29 -20.31 0.91
C GLY A 53 -9.84 -20.10 1.36
N ILE A 54 -9.35 -20.95 2.28
CA ILE A 54 -7.98 -20.84 2.85
C ILE A 54 -6.90 -20.93 1.76
N ILE A 55 -7.10 -21.72 0.73
CA ILE A 55 -6.15 -21.95 -0.36
C ILE A 55 -6.28 -20.90 -1.49
N SER A 56 -7.43 -20.24 -1.59
CA SER A 56 -7.74 -19.32 -2.70
C SER A 56 -6.72 -18.20 -2.90
N PRO A 57 -6.22 -17.50 -1.86
CA PRO A 57 -5.21 -16.47 -2.03
C PRO A 57 -3.87 -17.00 -2.57
N ILE A 58 -3.49 -18.23 -2.20
CA ILE A 58 -2.25 -18.87 -2.67
C ILE A 58 -2.39 -19.23 -4.15
N LEU A 59 -3.49 -19.86 -4.53
CA LEU A 59 -3.76 -20.23 -5.93
C LEU A 59 -3.86 -18.99 -6.81
N ALA A 60 -4.54 -17.94 -6.36
CA ALA A 60 -4.64 -16.67 -7.05
C ALA A 60 -3.24 -16.05 -7.32
N ASN A 61 -2.36 -16.06 -6.34
CA ASN A 61 -1.00 -15.55 -6.51
C ASN A 61 -0.16 -16.43 -7.45
N ILE A 62 -0.31 -17.76 -7.41
CA ILE A 62 0.35 -18.67 -8.35
C ILE A 62 -0.14 -18.41 -9.78
N TYR A 63 -1.42 -18.16 -9.96
CA TYR A 63 -2.01 -17.84 -11.27
C TYR A 63 -1.45 -16.54 -11.84
N LEU A 64 -1.44 -15.50 -11.03
CA LEU A 64 -0.96 -14.17 -11.42
C LEU A 64 0.57 -14.05 -11.47
N ASP A 65 1.33 -15.00 -10.91
CA ASP A 65 2.79 -15.06 -11.10
C ASP A 65 3.18 -15.21 -12.58
N GLN A 66 2.32 -15.81 -13.41
CA GLN A 66 2.54 -15.84 -14.86
C GLN A 66 2.50 -14.43 -15.46
N PHE A 67 1.58 -13.60 -14.98
CA PHE A 67 1.51 -12.19 -15.37
C PHE A 67 2.72 -11.39 -14.86
N ASP A 68 3.17 -11.64 -13.63
CA ASP A 68 4.36 -10.99 -13.09
C ASP A 68 5.62 -11.31 -13.92
N LYS A 69 5.77 -12.56 -14.35
CA LYS A 69 6.86 -13.00 -15.24
C LYS A 69 6.79 -12.34 -16.60
N TYR A 70 5.59 -12.31 -17.20
CA TYR A 70 5.37 -11.62 -18.46
C TYR A 70 5.74 -10.13 -18.35
N MET A 71 5.28 -9.44 -17.29
CA MET A 71 5.60 -8.02 -17.07
C MET A 71 7.09 -7.77 -16.87
N ALA A 72 7.81 -8.69 -16.23
CA ALA A 72 9.26 -8.58 -16.08
C ALA A 72 10.01 -8.66 -17.42
N GLU A 73 9.56 -9.52 -18.34
CA GLU A 73 10.11 -9.62 -19.70
C GLU A 73 9.65 -8.45 -20.58
N PHE A 74 8.39 -8.08 -20.47
CA PHE A 74 7.84 -6.92 -21.15
C PHE A 74 8.63 -5.65 -20.82
N LYS A 75 8.90 -5.42 -19.54
CA LYS A 75 9.72 -4.31 -19.09
C LYS A 75 11.09 -4.28 -19.78
N LYS A 76 11.77 -5.42 -19.94
CA LYS A 76 13.08 -5.48 -20.60
C LYS A 76 13.01 -5.06 -22.06
N ARG A 77 11.89 -5.37 -22.76
CA ARG A 77 11.66 -4.98 -24.15
C ARG A 77 11.26 -3.51 -24.30
N PHE A 78 10.48 -3.01 -23.33
CA PHE A 78 9.95 -1.66 -23.35
C PHE A 78 10.99 -0.60 -22.96
N ASP A 79 11.84 -0.88 -21.98
CA ASP A 79 12.83 0.07 -21.45
C ASP A 79 13.87 0.41 -22.53
N ARG A 80 14.04 1.72 -22.83
CA ARG A 80 15.00 2.22 -23.82
C ARG A 80 15.89 3.30 -23.24
N GLY A 81 17.14 3.36 -23.71
CA GLY A 81 18.12 4.39 -23.34
C GLY A 81 18.59 4.30 -21.90
N ASN A 82 19.78 4.76 -21.58
CA ASN A 82 20.33 4.75 -20.22
C ASN A 82 20.00 6.03 -19.46
N LYS A 83 19.97 7.18 -20.13
CA LYS A 83 19.73 8.51 -19.56
C LYS A 83 18.98 9.37 -20.56
N ARG A 84 18.05 10.19 -20.06
CA ARG A 84 17.40 11.20 -20.89
C ARG A 84 18.44 12.16 -21.48
N ALA A 85 18.24 12.58 -22.72
CA ALA A 85 19.03 13.60 -23.37
C ALA A 85 19.05 14.91 -22.57
N VAL A 86 20.14 15.63 -22.66
CA VAL A 86 20.24 16.96 -22.03
C VAL A 86 19.40 17.93 -22.85
N ASN A 87 18.61 18.77 -22.19
CA ASN A 87 17.87 19.84 -22.84
C ASN A 87 18.84 20.81 -23.51
N VAL A 88 18.67 21.04 -24.81
CA VAL A 88 19.57 21.87 -25.62
C VAL A 88 19.61 23.32 -25.09
N GLU A 89 18.45 23.87 -24.73
CA GLU A 89 18.36 25.24 -24.17
C GLU A 89 19.08 25.33 -22.81
N TYR A 90 18.88 24.35 -21.95
CA TYR A 90 19.58 24.26 -20.67
C TYR A 90 21.11 24.24 -20.86
N ARG A 91 21.58 23.45 -21.85
CA ARG A 91 23.03 23.40 -22.17
C ARG A 91 23.54 24.76 -22.64
N LYS A 92 22.85 25.42 -23.59
CA LYS A 92 23.23 26.76 -24.09
C LYS A 92 23.34 27.79 -22.94
N LEU A 93 22.36 27.79 -22.01
CA LEU A 93 22.38 28.66 -20.84
C LEU A 93 23.50 28.30 -19.86
N SER A 94 23.78 27.02 -19.66
CA SER A 94 24.90 26.58 -18.84
C SER A 94 26.23 27.03 -19.40
N ASP A 95 26.45 26.94 -20.71
CA ASP A 95 27.66 27.36 -21.39
C ASP A 95 27.83 28.89 -21.32
N LYS A 96 26.74 29.66 -21.53
CA LYS A 96 26.73 31.11 -21.37
C LYS A 96 27.10 31.51 -19.93
N ARG A 97 26.54 30.81 -18.94
CA ARG A 97 26.86 31.03 -17.52
C ARG A 97 28.34 30.78 -17.19
N ILE A 98 28.91 29.71 -17.74
CA ILE A 98 30.35 29.40 -17.56
C ILE A 98 31.19 30.49 -18.18
N ARG A 99 30.84 30.98 -19.38
CA ARG A 99 31.54 32.07 -20.04
C ARG A 99 31.49 33.37 -19.22
N LEU A 100 30.32 33.75 -18.70
CA LEU A 100 30.16 34.91 -17.85
C LEU A 100 30.97 34.82 -16.55
N LYS A 101 30.99 33.66 -15.91
CA LYS A 101 31.81 33.41 -14.71
C LYS A 101 33.31 33.52 -15.00
N ARG A 102 33.77 33.05 -16.18
CA ARG A 102 35.15 33.20 -16.58
C ARG A 102 35.51 34.65 -16.85
N LYS A 103 34.60 35.47 -17.43
CA LYS A 103 34.79 36.92 -17.61
C LYS A 103 34.84 37.59 -16.25
N LEU A 104 33.92 37.31 -15.34
CA LEU A 104 33.90 37.85 -13.97
C LEU A 104 35.22 37.60 -13.22
N ALA A 105 35.82 36.40 -13.39
CA ALA A 105 37.11 36.09 -12.77
C ALA A 105 38.29 36.89 -13.36
N LYS A 106 38.15 37.47 -14.55
CA LYS A 106 39.17 38.27 -15.24
C LYS A 106 38.90 39.76 -15.17
N ALA A 107 37.74 40.22 -14.74
CA ALA A 107 37.36 41.61 -14.67
C ALA A 107 38.17 42.35 -13.59
N GLN A 108 38.71 43.50 -13.96
CA GLN A 108 39.55 44.37 -13.09
C GLN A 108 38.74 45.51 -12.48
N SER A 109 37.75 46.05 -13.23
CA SER A 109 36.89 47.14 -12.76
C SER A 109 35.73 46.62 -11.89
N GLU A 110 35.39 47.36 -10.82
CA GLU A 110 34.23 47.01 -9.97
C GLU A 110 32.89 47.19 -10.71
N ASP A 111 32.78 48.21 -11.60
CA ASP A 111 31.55 48.40 -12.39
C ASP A 111 31.31 47.25 -13.37
N GLU A 112 32.38 46.73 -14.01
CA GLU A 112 32.30 45.55 -14.89
C GLU A 112 31.92 44.30 -14.10
N LYS A 113 32.49 44.11 -12.91
CA LYS A 113 32.13 43.00 -12.02
C LYS A 113 30.66 43.04 -11.63
N GLN A 114 30.14 44.22 -11.29
CA GLN A 114 28.76 44.39 -10.87
C GLN A 114 27.77 44.07 -12.02
N SER A 115 28.04 44.59 -13.23
CA SER A 115 27.26 44.30 -14.43
C SER A 115 27.25 42.80 -14.78
N LEU A 116 28.43 42.15 -14.69
CA LEU A 116 28.54 40.71 -14.92
C LEU A 116 27.80 39.89 -13.86
N LEU A 117 27.80 40.30 -12.58
CA LEU A 117 27.05 39.67 -11.50
C LEU A 117 25.53 39.76 -11.73
N GLU A 118 25.04 40.92 -12.17
CA GLU A 118 23.63 41.09 -12.52
C GLU A 118 23.22 40.19 -13.69
N SER A 119 24.01 40.18 -14.75
CA SER A 119 23.79 39.27 -15.89
C SER A 119 23.79 37.82 -15.50
N ILE A 120 24.66 37.39 -14.58
CA ILE A 120 24.69 36.04 -14.04
C ILE A 120 23.45 35.77 -13.21
N ARG A 121 22.97 36.70 -12.38
CA ARG A 121 21.75 36.54 -11.58
C ARG A 121 20.49 36.36 -12.44
N GLU A 122 20.37 37.18 -13.49
CA GLU A 122 19.26 37.05 -14.45
C GLU A 122 19.30 35.71 -15.19
N LEU A 123 20.46 35.35 -15.69
CA LEU A 123 20.67 34.07 -16.36
C LEU A 123 20.37 32.89 -15.41
N ASP A 124 20.76 32.99 -14.15
CA ASP A 124 20.48 31.95 -13.13
C ASP A 124 18.99 31.80 -12.87
N LYS A 125 18.18 32.85 -12.92
CA LYS A 125 16.72 32.77 -12.82
C LYS A 125 16.15 31.94 -13.97
N VAL A 126 16.51 32.28 -15.21
CA VAL A 126 16.05 31.57 -16.42
C VAL A 126 16.57 30.13 -16.43
N HIS A 127 17.86 29.93 -16.16
CA HIS A 127 18.46 28.56 -16.11
C HIS A 127 17.80 27.66 -15.08
N LYS A 128 17.34 28.20 -13.94
CA LYS A 128 16.61 27.43 -12.91
C LYS A 128 15.17 27.12 -13.32
N SER A 129 14.57 27.83 -14.27
CA SER A 129 13.21 27.54 -14.75
C SER A 129 13.14 26.42 -15.80
N ILE A 130 14.25 26.12 -16.47
CA ILE A 130 14.32 25.13 -17.55
C ILE A 130 14.78 23.77 -17.01
N PRO A 131 14.14 22.66 -17.39
CA PRO A 131 14.58 21.31 -16.98
C PRO A 131 15.93 20.97 -17.62
N CYS A 132 16.83 20.37 -16.83
CA CYS A 132 18.19 20.00 -17.31
C CYS A 132 18.15 18.81 -18.31
N LYS A 133 17.12 18.01 -18.30
CA LYS A 133 16.89 16.87 -19.20
C LYS A 133 15.64 17.12 -20.02
N ASN A 134 15.61 16.57 -21.23
CA ASN A 134 14.39 16.61 -22.04
C ASN A 134 13.32 15.74 -21.40
N PRO A 135 12.19 16.30 -20.93
CA PRO A 135 11.12 15.54 -20.31
C PRO A 135 10.41 14.58 -21.29
N MET A 136 10.37 14.95 -22.58
CA MET A 136 9.71 14.20 -23.68
C MET A 136 10.75 13.57 -24.62
N ASP A 137 11.79 12.95 -24.06
CA ASP A 137 12.80 12.27 -24.85
C ASP A 137 12.26 10.92 -25.35
N ALA A 138 11.97 10.83 -26.65
CA ALA A 138 11.45 9.63 -27.29
C ALA A 138 12.41 8.42 -27.20
N ASN A 139 13.71 8.66 -26.99
CA ASN A 139 14.70 7.59 -26.84
C ASN A 139 14.85 7.11 -25.39
N PHE A 140 14.05 7.64 -24.46
CA PHE A 140 14.08 7.24 -23.04
C PHE A 140 12.70 6.79 -22.58
N LEU A 141 12.48 5.49 -22.62
CA LEU A 141 11.25 4.86 -22.13
C LEU A 141 11.54 4.04 -20.88
N ARG A 142 10.62 4.05 -19.93
CA ARG A 142 10.67 3.24 -18.71
C ARG A 142 9.28 2.76 -18.33
N LEU A 143 9.24 1.52 -17.88
CA LEU A 143 8.07 0.90 -17.31
C LEU A 143 8.39 0.39 -15.90
N GLN A 144 7.51 0.67 -14.95
CA GLN A 144 7.54 0.08 -13.62
C GLN A 144 6.18 -0.54 -13.32
N TYR A 145 6.20 -1.73 -12.79
CA TYR A 145 5.02 -2.51 -12.48
C TYR A 145 5.01 -2.90 -11.02
N VAL A 146 3.85 -2.82 -10.40
CA VAL A 146 3.59 -3.31 -9.04
C VAL A 146 2.19 -3.91 -9.00
N ARG A 147 2.04 -5.04 -8.32
CA ARG A 147 0.76 -5.74 -8.14
C ARG A 147 0.54 -6.06 -6.66
N TYR A 148 -0.70 -6.00 -6.27
CA TYR A 148 -1.19 -6.48 -4.99
C TYR A 148 -2.50 -7.25 -5.23
N ALA A 149 -2.47 -8.58 -5.04
CA ALA A 149 -3.55 -9.49 -5.45
C ALA A 149 -3.91 -9.28 -6.95
N ASP A 150 -5.15 -8.92 -7.25
CA ASP A 150 -5.66 -8.64 -8.60
C ASP A 150 -5.48 -7.16 -9.02
N ASP A 151 -5.22 -6.27 -8.07
CA ASP A 151 -4.95 -4.87 -8.38
C ASP A 151 -3.51 -4.67 -8.84
N PHE A 152 -3.29 -3.94 -9.92
CA PHE A 152 -1.95 -3.57 -10.37
C PHE A 152 -1.87 -2.10 -10.81
N LEU A 153 -0.66 -1.56 -10.73
CA LEU A 153 -0.33 -0.22 -11.18
C LEU A 153 0.91 -0.28 -12.08
N ILE A 154 0.83 0.41 -13.21
CA ILE A 154 1.94 0.52 -14.17
C ILE A 154 2.29 1.99 -14.34
N GLY A 155 3.51 2.34 -13.96
CA GLY A 155 4.08 3.67 -14.21
C GLY A 155 4.89 3.67 -15.49
N ILE A 156 4.58 4.57 -16.42
CA ILE A 156 5.24 4.66 -17.73
C ILE A 156 5.90 6.04 -17.87
N ILE A 157 7.15 6.05 -18.28
CA ILE A 157 7.81 7.20 -18.86
C ILE A 157 7.79 7.01 -20.36
N GLY A 158 6.93 7.75 -21.05
CA GLY A 158 6.67 7.68 -22.48
C GLY A 158 5.52 8.60 -22.87
N ALA A 159 5.09 8.52 -24.11
CA ALA A 159 3.95 9.25 -24.61
C ALA A 159 2.63 8.56 -24.20
N LYS A 160 1.49 9.19 -24.44
CA LYS A 160 0.17 8.62 -24.16
C LYS A 160 -0.10 7.38 -25.03
N GLU A 161 0.36 7.43 -26.24
CA GLU A 161 0.26 6.36 -27.24
C GLU A 161 1.00 5.10 -26.76
N ASP A 162 2.20 5.26 -26.16
CA ASP A 162 2.94 4.15 -25.56
C ASP A 162 2.13 3.51 -24.43
N ALA A 163 1.49 4.31 -23.58
CA ALA A 163 0.67 3.80 -22.48
C ALA A 163 -0.59 3.06 -22.98
N GLN A 164 -1.19 3.52 -24.08
CA GLN A 164 -2.33 2.86 -24.71
C GLN A 164 -1.90 1.53 -25.34
N ALA A 165 -0.77 1.50 -26.04
CA ALA A 165 -0.21 0.28 -26.61
C ALA A 165 0.08 -0.77 -25.52
N VAL A 166 0.68 -0.34 -24.40
CA VAL A 166 0.92 -1.20 -23.23
C VAL A 166 -0.39 -1.76 -22.67
N LYS A 167 -1.45 -0.93 -22.54
CA LYS A 167 -2.77 -1.41 -22.06
C LYS A 167 -3.33 -2.49 -22.99
N GLN A 168 -3.25 -2.30 -24.31
CA GLN A 168 -3.76 -3.24 -25.31
C GLN A 168 -2.98 -4.57 -25.28
N GLU A 169 -1.64 -4.50 -25.25
CA GLU A 169 -0.78 -5.70 -25.24
C GLU A 169 -0.99 -6.53 -23.97
N ILE A 170 -1.13 -5.87 -22.81
CA ILE A 170 -1.46 -6.52 -21.55
C ILE A 170 -2.84 -7.17 -21.60
N GLY A 171 -3.84 -6.47 -22.16
CA GLY A 171 -5.19 -7.01 -22.36
C GLY A 171 -5.18 -8.28 -23.18
N THR A 172 -4.46 -8.26 -24.31
CA THR A 172 -4.28 -9.43 -25.19
C THR A 172 -3.62 -10.60 -24.46
N TYR A 173 -2.57 -10.35 -23.68
CA TYR A 173 -1.90 -11.39 -22.89
C TYR A 173 -2.82 -12.01 -21.84
N ILE A 174 -3.51 -11.18 -21.07
CA ILE A 174 -4.41 -11.61 -19.99
C ILE A 174 -5.57 -12.43 -20.57
N ALA A 175 -6.18 -11.98 -21.67
CA ALA A 175 -7.26 -12.70 -22.33
C ALA A 175 -6.77 -14.03 -22.95
N GLY A 176 -5.66 -14.00 -23.68
CA GLY A 176 -5.15 -15.17 -24.40
C GLY A 176 -4.54 -16.23 -23.48
N GLN A 177 -3.68 -15.85 -22.55
CA GLN A 177 -2.90 -16.79 -21.72
C GLN A 177 -3.57 -17.12 -20.38
N LEU A 178 -4.22 -16.14 -19.77
CA LEU A 178 -4.83 -16.30 -18.46
C LEU A 178 -6.35 -16.46 -18.55
N LYS A 179 -6.95 -16.34 -19.72
CA LYS A 179 -8.40 -16.40 -19.92
C LYS A 179 -9.17 -15.50 -18.95
N LEU A 180 -8.62 -14.32 -18.69
CA LEU A 180 -9.19 -13.31 -17.81
C LEU A 180 -9.52 -12.07 -18.64
N GLU A 181 -10.51 -11.30 -18.19
CA GLU A 181 -10.88 -10.03 -18.80
C GLU A 181 -10.45 -8.86 -17.94
N LEU A 182 -9.86 -7.84 -18.58
CA LEU A 182 -9.61 -6.56 -17.95
C LEU A 182 -10.92 -5.76 -17.92
N SER A 183 -11.25 -5.23 -16.73
CA SER A 183 -12.35 -4.27 -16.62
C SER A 183 -11.93 -2.94 -17.25
N ASP A 184 -12.52 -2.57 -18.37
CA ASP A 184 -12.23 -1.30 -19.04
C ASP A 184 -12.58 -0.08 -18.19
N GLU A 185 -13.63 -0.16 -17.39
CA GLU A 185 -14.04 0.89 -16.45
C GLU A 185 -12.99 1.16 -15.36
N LYS A 186 -12.24 0.12 -14.95
CA LYS A 186 -11.24 0.22 -13.89
C LYS A 186 -9.83 0.37 -14.44
N THR A 187 -9.54 -0.08 -15.65
CA THR A 187 -8.21 -0.03 -16.26
C THR A 187 -8.05 1.26 -17.06
N LEU A 188 -7.67 2.32 -16.40
CA LEU A 188 -7.58 3.66 -16.95
C LEU A 188 -6.13 4.04 -17.28
N VAL A 189 -5.94 4.72 -18.43
CA VAL A 189 -4.70 5.42 -18.75
C VAL A 189 -4.80 6.83 -18.20
N THR A 190 -4.10 7.11 -17.11
CA THR A 190 -4.16 8.38 -16.39
C THR A 190 -2.84 9.14 -16.56
N LYS A 191 -2.91 10.44 -16.85
CA LYS A 191 -1.71 11.28 -16.89
C LYS A 191 -1.04 11.28 -15.51
N ALA A 192 0.28 11.14 -15.49
CA ALA A 192 1.02 10.99 -14.23
C ALA A 192 0.84 12.16 -13.23
N THR A 193 0.47 13.36 -13.71
CA THR A 193 0.15 14.51 -12.85
C THR A 193 -1.25 14.44 -12.24
N ASP A 194 -2.13 13.63 -12.81
CA ASP A 194 -3.48 13.41 -12.31
C ASP A 194 -3.46 12.30 -11.24
N ARG A 195 -4.61 12.08 -10.59
CA ARG A 195 -4.69 11.15 -9.48
C ARG A 195 -5.16 9.77 -9.95
N ALA A 196 -4.25 8.80 -9.97
CA ALA A 196 -4.59 7.39 -10.16
C ALA A 196 -4.93 6.77 -8.78
N LYS A 197 -5.98 5.96 -8.73
CA LYS A 197 -6.38 5.26 -7.49
C LYS A 197 -5.70 3.90 -7.44
N PHE A 198 -5.04 3.59 -6.32
CA PHE A 198 -4.45 2.27 -6.08
C PHE A 198 -4.40 1.99 -4.56
N LEU A 199 -4.92 0.86 -4.13
CA LEU A 199 -4.96 0.43 -2.72
C LEU A 199 -5.46 1.53 -1.77
N GLY A 200 -6.54 2.20 -2.12
CA GLY A 200 -7.12 3.26 -1.30
C GLY A 200 -6.35 4.59 -1.26
N PHE A 201 -5.21 4.69 -1.96
CA PHE A 201 -4.47 5.94 -2.15
C PHE A 201 -4.78 6.59 -3.49
N GLU A 202 -4.61 7.90 -3.56
CA GLU A 202 -4.45 8.64 -4.81
C GLU A 202 -2.95 8.83 -5.07
N ILE A 203 -2.49 8.34 -6.22
CA ILE A 203 -1.09 8.40 -6.63
C ILE A 203 -0.97 9.41 -7.76
N ARG A 204 -0.04 10.33 -7.63
CA ARG A 204 0.30 11.29 -8.69
C ARG A 204 1.78 11.66 -8.66
N VAL A 205 2.26 12.20 -9.77
CA VAL A 205 3.59 12.77 -9.86
C VAL A 205 3.47 14.30 -9.77
N THR A 206 4.31 14.92 -8.94
CA THR A 206 4.31 16.38 -8.83
C THR A 206 4.65 17.00 -10.18
N PRO A 207 3.86 18.00 -10.65
CA PRO A 207 4.15 18.68 -11.90
C PRO A 207 5.48 19.44 -11.82
N GLN A 208 6.01 19.77 -12.97
CA GLN A 208 7.17 20.65 -13.06
C GLN A 208 6.85 22.00 -12.44
N SER A 209 7.71 22.47 -11.57
CA SER A 209 7.55 23.74 -10.87
C SER A 209 8.78 24.61 -11.07
N ASN A 210 8.55 25.88 -11.38
CA ASN A 210 9.59 26.89 -11.45
C ASN A 210 9.96 27.46 -10.06
N HIS A 211 9.28 27.00 -9.00
CA HIS A 211 9.57 27.43 -7.64
C HIS A 211 10.95 26.96 -7.17
N THR A 212 11.64 27.84 -6.50
CA THR A 212 12.90 27.53 -5.82
C THR A 212 12.69 27.46 -4.32
N LYS A 213 13.51 26.67 -3.64
CA LYS A 213 13.56 26.59 -2.18
C LYS A 213 14.96 26.87 -1.66
N LYS A 214 15.06 27.41 -0.47
CA LYS A 214 16.34 27.50 0.24
C LYS A 214 16.74 26.13 0.76
N THR A 215 17.96 25.74 0.55
CA THR A 215 18.56 24.54 1.12
C THR A 215 18.94 24.77 2.58
N LYS A 216 19.29 23.72 3.31
CA LYS A 216 19.80 23.82 4.68
C LYS A 216 21.08 24.66 4.78
N SER A 217 21.86 24.74 3.69
CA SER A 217 23.07 25.58 3.56
C SER A 217 22.78 27.03 3.14
N GLY A 218 21.50 27.46 3.09
CA GLY A 218 21.10 28.80 2.69
C GLY A 218 21.11 29.08 1.18
N SER A 219 21.64 28.16 0.37
CA SER A 219 21.65 28.31 -1.09
C SER A 219 20.25 28.08 -1.69
N THR A 220 19.97 28.73 -2.82
CA THR A 220 18.70 28.57 -3.53
C THR A 220 18.81 27.40 -4.51
N ALA A 221 18.00 26.37 -4.32
CA ALA A 221 17.90 25.24 -5.23
C ALA A 221 16.51 25.20 -5.89
N ARG A 222 16.44 24.61 -7.08
CA ARG A 222 15.17 24.32 -7.74
C ARG A 222 14.32 23.42 -6.83
N ASN A 223 13.02 23.71 -6.73
CA ASN A 223 12.11 22.80 -6.09
C ASN A 223 12.03 21.52 -6.92
N TYR A 224 12.17 20.38 -6.24
CA TYR A 224 12.22 19.10 -6.92
C TYR A 224 10.84 18.77 -7.51
N SER A 225 10.79 18.53 -8.82
CA SER A 225 9.63 18.08 -9.56
C SER A 225 9.76 16.58 -9.92
N GLY A 226 8.66 15.92 -10.20
CA GLY A 226 8.68 14.50 -10.56
C GLY A 226 8.71 13.54 -9.36
N HIS A 227 8.34 14.02 -8.17
CA HIS A 227 8.12 13.13 -7.02
C HIS A 227 6.81 12.38 -7.16
N VAL A 228 6.84 11.09 -6.89
CA VAL A 228 5.65 10.30 -6.69
C VAL A 228 5.06 10.65 -5.32
N MET A 229 3.80 11.07 -5.33
CA MET A 229 3.04 11.43 -4.14
C MET A 229 1.96 10.38 -3.89
N LEU A 230 1.92 9.87 -2.67
CA LEU A 230 0.83 9.03 -2.17
C LEU A 230 -0.09 9.93 -1.33
N GLU A 231 -1.34 10.08 -1.73
CA GLU A 231 -2.28 11.00 -1.06
C GLU A 231 -3.48 10.25 -0.50
N VAL A 232 -3.98 10.70 0.65
CA VAL A 232 -5.25 10.23 1.21
C VAL A 232 -6.39 10.89 0.44
N PRO A 233 -7.27 10.12 -0.23
CA PRO A 233 -8.45 10.66 -0.88
C PRO A 233 -9.42 11.27 0.15
N THR A 234 -9.96 12.45 -0.14
CA THR A 234 -11.01 13.03 0.73
C THR A 234 -12.24 12.13 0.77
N SER A 235 -12.59 11.51 -0.34
CA SER A 235 -13.70 10.54 -0.44
C SER A 235 -13.51 9.31 0.46
N ALA A 236 -12.27 8.84 0.66
CA ALA A 236 -12.00 7.72 1.56
C ALA A 236 -12.27 8.10 3.04
N ILE A 237 -11.89 9.33 3.43
CA ILE A 237 -12.19 9.86 4.76
C ILE A 237 -13.71 9.98 4.96
N GLN A 238 -14.39 10.55 3.98
CA GLN A 238 -15.85 10.74 4.00
C GLN A 238 -16.58 9.40 4.09
N LYS A 239 -16.25 8.47 3.20
CA LYS A 239 -16.83 7.13 3.17
C LYS A 239 -16.65 6.43 4.51
N LYS A 240 -15.43 6.46 5.07
CA LYS A 240 -15.12 5.79 6.35
C LYS A 240 -15.92 6.37 7.52
N LEU A 241 -16.05 7.70 7.60
CA LEU A 241 -16.83 8.36 8.66
C LEU A 241 -18.33 8.06 8.57
N LEU A 242 -18.86 7.95 7.34
CA LEU A 242 -20.25 7.56 7.10
C LEU A 242 -20.50 6.09 7.46
N GLU A 243 -19.62 5.18 7.03
CA GLU A 243 -19.67 3.75 7.37
C GLU A 243 -19.66 3.51 8.88
N LEU A 244 -18.85 4.27 9.61
CA LEU A 244 -18.78 4.20 11.07
C LEU A 244 -20.01 4.83 11.75
N GLY A 245 -20.84 5.56 11.02
CA GLY A 245 -21.95 6.34 11.58
C GLY A 245 -21.48 7.49 12.48
N ALA A 246 -20.24 7.94 12.31
CA ALA A 246 -19.65 9.01 13.12
C ALA A 246 -19.93 10.40 12.57
N MET A 247 -20.49 10.50 11.37
CA MET A 247 -20.70 11.75 10.65
C MET A 247 -22.00 11.71 9.85
N ARG A 248 -22.59 12.89 9.66
CA ARG A 248 -23.60 13.17 8.62
C ARG A 248 -23.13 14.34 7.76
N ILE A 249 -23.66 14.44 6.57
CA ILE A 249 -23.40 15.54 5.64
C ILE A 249 -24.63 16.44 5.63
N ASP A 250 -24.44 17.70 6.00
CA ASP A 250 -25.44 18.74 5.85
C ASP A 250 -25.01 19.62 4.66
N VAL A 251 -25.95 20.03 3.82
CA VAL A 251 -25.68 20.97 2.72
C VAL A 251 -26.19 22.35 3.13
N ARG A 252 -25.32 23.35 3.11
CA ARG A 252 -25.67 24.76 3.35
C ARG A 252 -25.08 25.63 2.25
N ASN A 253 -25.93 26.41 1.61
CA ASN A 253 -25.52 27.28 0.51
C ASN A 253 -24.69 26.54 -0.58
N GLY A 254 -25.12 25.34 -0.95
CA GLY A 254 -24.41 24.51 -1.94
C GLY A 254 -23.08 23.88 -1.47
N THR A 255 -22.70 24.10 -0.20
CA THR A 255 -21.44 23.56 0.36
C THR A 255 -21.75 22.43 1.33
N GLU A 256 -21.02 21.30 1.18
CA GLU A 256 -21.09 20.17 2.10
C GLU A 256 -20.40 20.49 3.44
N ILE A 257 -21.16 20.37 4.51
CA ILE A 257 -20.66 20.53 5.87
C ILE A 257 -20.72 19.19 6.59
N TRP A 258 -19.58 18.72 7.01
CA TRP A 258 -19.43 17.46 7.73
C TRP A 258 -19.72 17.68 9.22
N GLN A 259 -20.77 17.05 9.71
CA GLN A 259 -21.21 17.18 11.09
C GLN A 259 -20.98 15.87 11.86
N PRO A 260 -20.23 15.87 12.97
CA PRO A 260 -20.11 14.70 13.85
C PRO A 260 -21.48 14.29 14.38
N THR A 261 -21.77 13.00 14.49
CA THR A 261 -22.99 12.42 15.04
C THR A 261 -22.68 11.46 16.18
N HIS A 262 -23.65 11.18 17.04
CA HIS A 262 -23.53 10.12 18.02
C HIS A 262 -23.73 8.75 17.35
N ARG A 263 -23.11 7.71 17.91
CA ARG A 263 -23.22 6.33 17.41
C ARG A 263 -24.15 5.54 18.33
N GLY A 264 -25.45 5.53 18.00
CA GLY A 264 -26.50 4.90 18.82
C GLY A 264 -26.19 3.44 19.20
N LYS A 265 -25.60 2.67 18.27
CA LYS A 265 -25.23 1.25 18.49
C LYS A 265 -24.22 1.05 19.63
N LEU A 266 -23.51 2.08 20.06
CA LEU A 266 -22.48 2.00 21.11
C LEU A 266 -22.98 2.43 22.48
N VAL A 267 -24.13 3.12 22.55
CA VAL A 267 -24.64 3.74 23.79
C VAL A 267 -24.85 2.74 24.94
N GLY A 268 -25.23 1.49 24.63
CA GLY A 268 -25.41 0.43 25.61
C GLY A 268 -24.11 -0.20 26.15
N ARG A 269 -22.93 0.18 25.63
CA ARG A 269 -21.66 -0.37 26.07
C ARG A 269 -21.06 0.42 27.25
N THR A 270 -20.04 -0.16 27.92
CA THR A 270 -19.27 0.57 28.94
C THR A 270 -18.45 1.69 28.28
N ASP A 271 -18.15 2.75 29.03
CA ASP A 271 -17.38 3.89 28.51
C ASP A 271 -15.99 3.49 28.00
N LEU A 272 -15.35 2.56 28.72
CA LEU A 272 -14.08 1.99 28.30
C LEU A 272 -14.19 1.26 26.97
N SER A 273 -15.22 0.43 26.78
CA SER A 273 -15.46 -0.29 25.53
C SER A 273 -15.77 0.67 24.38
N ILE A 274 -16.53 1.74 24.64
CA ILE A 274 -16.78 2.80 23.64
C ILE A 274 -15.46 3.46 23.24
N LEU A 275 -14.66 3.88 24.22
CA LEU A 275 -13.37 4.53 23.98
C LEU A 275 -12.40 3.62 23.21
N ASP A 276 -12.29 2.35 23.59
CA ASP A 276 -11.42 1.39 22.92
C ASP A 276 -11.85 1.13 21.46
N GLN A 277 -13.17 1.11 21.18
CA GLN A 277 -13.69 1.03 19.83
C GLN A 277 -13.24 2.25 18.98
N TYR A 278 -13.45 3.48 19.49
CA TYR A 278 -13.00 4.69 18.81
C TYR A 278 -11.47 4.71 18.60
N ASN A 279 -10.72 4.34 19.64
CA ASN A 279 -9.26 4.28 19.57
C ASN A 279 -8.76 3.28 18.51
N GLY A 280 -9.38 2.10 18.44
CA GLY A 280 -9.06 1.08 17.44
C GLY A 280 -9.30 1.58 16.02
N GLU A 281 -10.45 2.20 15.79
CA GLU A 281 -10.85 2.72 14.48
C GLU A 281 -9.98 3.92 14.05
N ILE A 282 -9.72 4.88 14.95
CA ILE A 282 -8.87 6.04 14.66
C ILE A 282 -7.45 5.59 14.36
N ARG A 283 -6.88 4.76 15.23
CA ARG A 283 -5.52 4.24 15.08
C ARG A 283 -5.37 3.43 13.80
N GLY A 284 -6.30 2.52 13.51
CA GLY A 284 -6.28 1.68 12.33
C GLY A 284 -6.28 2.50 11.05
N PHE A 285 -7.20 3.47 10.92
CA PHE A 285 -7.29 4.34 9.75
C PHE A 285 -6.07 5.25 9.60
N CYS A 286 -5.60 5.87 10.70
CA CYS A 286 -4.42 6.73 10.67
C CYS A 286 -3.12 5.96 10.38
N ASN A 287 -2.99 4.72 10.85
CA ASN A 287 -1.83 3.89 10.58
C ASN A 287 -1.81 3.37 9.13
N TYR A 288 -2.98 3.02 8.57
CA TYR A 288 -3.07 2.65 7.16
C TYR A 288 -2.49 3.73 6.24
N TYR A 289 -2.78 5.00 6.52
CA TYR A 289 -2.28 6.14 5.76
C TYR A 289 -0.97 6.74 6.33
N ALA A 290 -0.19 5.99 7.09
CA ALA A 290 1.05 6.49 7.70
C ALA A 290 2.05 7.04 6.68
N ILE A 291 2.14 6.40 5.52
CA ILE A 291 3.06 6.75 4.41
C ILE A 291 2.58 7.92 3.55
N ALA A 292 1.34 8.38 3.72
CA ALA A 292 0.75 9.41 2.86
C ALA A 292 1.46 10.76 2.99
N ASN A 293 1.67 11.43 1.85
CA ASN A 293 2.31 12.74 1.80
C ASN A 293 1.43 13.86 2.40
N ASN A 294 0.10 13.74 2.25
CA ASN A 294 -0.88 14.69 2.77
C ASN A 294 -1.55 14.20 4.06
N ARG A 295 -0.82 13.46 4.90
CA ARG A 295 -1.33 12.86 6.14
C ARG A 295 -2.00 13.87 7.09
N SER A 296 -1.66 15.14 6.98
CA SER A 296 -2.33 16.23 7.71
C SER A 296 -3.85 16.30 7.49
N LYS A 297 -4.36 15.81 6.35
CA LYS A 297 -5.82 15.70 6.13
C LYS A 297 -6.53 14.81 7.16
N LEU A 298 -5.81 13.87 7.79
CA LEU A 298 -6.35 12.99 8.82
C LEU A 298 -6.71 13.72 10.12
N HIS A 299 -6.25 14.97 10.32
CA HIS A 299 -6.72 15.81 11.42
C HIS A 299 -8.24 16.01 11.35
N LYS A 300 -8.81 16.16 10.14
CA LYS A 300 -10.26 16.26 9.97
C LYS A 300 -10.98 14.97 10.37
N PHE A 301 -10.43 13.81 10.00
CA PHE A 301 -10.96 12.52 10.41
C PHE A 301 -10.95 12.37 11.94
N ARG A 302 -9.79 12.61 12.57
CA ARG A 302 -9.64 12.53 14.02
C ARG A 302 -10.59 13.47 14.75
N TYR A 303 -10.69 14.73 14.30
CA TYR A 303 -11.60 15.72 14.87
C TYR A 303 -13.06 15.22 14.87
N ILE A 304 -13.55 14.71 13.74
CA ILE A 304 -14.92 14.23 13.64
C ILE A 304 -15.14 13.01 14.54
N MET A 305 -14.20 12.07 14.59
CA MET A 305 -14.27 10.91 15.46
C MET A 305 -14.29 11.30 16.95
N GLU A 306 -13.45 12.23 17.34
CA GLU A 306 -13.39 12.77 18.69
C GLU A 306 -14.71 13.42 19.11
N TYR A 307 -15.26 14.31 18.26
CA TYR A 307 -16.56 14.94 18.54
C TYR A 307 -17.73 13.95 18.48
N SER A 308 -17.65 12.92 17.65
CA SER A 308 -18.61 11.81 17.62
C SER A 308 -18.57 11.03 18.95
N PHE A 309 -17.39 10.77 19.49
CA PHE A 309 -17.22 10.14 20.81
C PHE A 309 -17.89 10.95 21.92
N TYR A 310 -17.64 12.28 21.99
CA TYR A 310 -18.31 13.14 22.96
C TYR A 310 -19.83 13.12 22.84
N LYS A 311 -20.35 13.16 21.60
CA LYS A 311 -21.79 13.08 21.35
C LYS A 311 -22.37 11.72 21.70
N THR A 312 -21.62 10.64 21.55
CA THR A 312 -22.05 9.27 21.91
C THR A 312 -22.21 9.14 23.41
N LEU A 313 -21.22 9.63 24.18
CA LEU A 313 -21.33 9.66 25.64
C LEU A 313 -22.43 10.65 26.12
N ALA A 314 -22.55 11.80 25.47
CA ALA A 314 -23.60 12.76 25.77
C ALA A 314 -25.00 12.16 25.56
N CYS A 315 -25.19 11.37 24.51
CA CYS A 315 -26.43 10.63 24.26
C CYS A 315 -26.66 9.56 25.35
N LYS A 316 -25.63 8.79 25.69
CA LYS A 316 -25.69 7.76 26.75
C LYS A 316 -26.14 8.31 28.09
N TYR A 317 -25.58 9.45 28.50
CA TYR A 317 -25.85 10.06 29.79
C TYR A 317 -26.92 11.18 29.74
N ARG A 318 -27.62 11.35 28.60
CA ARG A 318 -28.64 12.36 28.37
C ARG A 318 -28.20 13.77 28.81
N THR A 319 -26.97 14.13 28.45
CA THR A 319 -26.32 15.39 28.85
C THR A 319 -25.69 16.11 27.65
N THR A 320 -25.04 17.23 27.91
CA THR A 320 -24.38 18.01 26.87
C THR A 320 -22.95 17.56 26.63
N LYS A 321 -22.43 17.72 25.40
CA LYS A 321 -21.03 17.44 25.09
C LYS A 321 -20.05 18.23 25.97
N ARG A 322 -20.41 19.46 26.39
CA ARG A 322 -19.57 20.29 27.29
C ARG A 322 -19.36 19.62 28.63
N LYS A 323 -20.40 19.07 29.24
CA LYS A 323 -20.35 18.34 30.50
C LYS A 323 -19.52 17.06 30.35
N ILE A 324 -19.66 16.31 29.25
CA ILE A 324 -18.84 15.13 28.95
C ILE A 324 -17.37 15.51 28.83
N ILE A 325 -17.01 16.54 28.07
CA ILE A 325 -15.62 16.99 27.94
C ILE A 325 -15.04 17.37 29.31
N ALA A 326 -15.79 18.05 30.17
CA ALA A 326 -15.35 18.42 31.51
C ALA A 326 -15.15 17.18 32.40
N GLN A 327 -16.06 16.21 32.35
CA GLN A 327 -16.05 14.99 33.17
C GLN A 327 -14.89 14.04 32.81
N TYR A 328 -14.61 13.88 31.49
CA TYR A 328 -13.61 12.94 30.99
C TYR A 328 -12.25 13.59 30.73
N ARG A 329 -12.06 14.86 31.09
CA ARG A 329 -10.78 15.54 30.93
C ARG A 329 -9.77 15.05 31.96
N ILE A 330 -8.59 14.67 31.48
CA ILE A 330 -7.46 14.22 32.27
C ILE A 330 -6.23 15.03 31.83
N GLY A 331 -5.97 16.11 32.58
CA GLY A 331 -4.95 17.09 32.16
C GLY A 331 -5.32 17.80 30.86
N LYS A 332 -4.51 17.60 29.82
CA LYS A 332 -4.77 18.14 28.46
C LYS A 332 -5.57 17.20 27.56
N ASP A 333 -5.69 15.93 27.95
CA ASP A 333 -6.28 14.87 27.16
C ASP A 333 -7.68 14.48 27.67
N ILE A 334 -8.33 13.63 26.90
CA ILE A 334 -9.61 13.01 27.24
C ILE A 334 -9.37 11.52 27.50
N GLY A 335 -9.97 10.98 28.54
CA GLY A 335 -9.79 9.57 28.87
C GLY A 335 -10.84 9.02 29.83
N VAL A 336 -10.83 7.72 30.00
CA VAL A 336 -11.70 6.96 30.91
C VAL A 336 -10.84 6.33 31.98
N LYS A 337 -11.19 6.53 33.26
CA LYS A 337 -10.62 5.83 34.40
C LYS A 337 -11.33 4.49 34.56
N PHE A 338 -10.58 3.44 34.83
CA PHE A 338 -11.11 2.10 35.05
C PHE A 338 -10.23 1.30 36.00
N GLN A 339 -10.78 0.27 36.60
CA GLN A 339 -10.01 -0.68 37.40
C GLN A 339 -9.61 -1.89 36.53
N ASP A 340 -8.36 -2.30 36.64
CA ASP A 340 -7.88 -3.52 35.98
C ASP A 340 -8.32 -4.79 36.76
N LYS A 341 -7.97 -5.97 36.25
CA LYS A 341 -8.31 -7.26 36.84
C LYS A 341 -7.76 -7.45 38.26
N HIS A 342 -6.81 -6.62 38.66
CA HIS A 342 -6.17 -6.64 39.98
C HIS A 342 -6.66 -5.50 40.91
N GLY A 343 -7.75 -4.80 40.52
CA GLY A 343 -8.31 -3.69 41.27
C GLY A 343 -7.52 -2.39 41.20
N LYS A 344 -6.44 -2.33 40.40
CA LYS A 344 -5.63 -1.13 40.25
C LYS A 344 -6.30 -0.13 39.32
N GLU A 345 -6.41 1.13 39.75
CA GLU A 345 -6.92 2.21 38.88
C GLU A 345 -5.97 2.47 37.72
N ARG A 346 -6.52 2.49 36.50
CA ARG A 346 -5.85 2.77 35.25
C ARG A 346 -6.60 3.81 34.47
N ILE A 347 -5.88 4.45 33.54
CA ILE A 347 -6.43 5.47 32.66
C ILE A 347 -6.24 5.00 31.22
N ARG A 348 -7.31 5.05 30.42
CA ARG A 348 -7.26 4.89 28.98
C ARG A 348 -7.54 6.23 28.33
N LEU A 349 -6.57 6.75 27.58
CA LEU A 349 -6.73 8.02 26.88
C LEU A 349 -7.32 7.82 25.49
N LEU A 350 -8.04 8.83 25.00
CA LEU A 350 -8.42 8.92 23.59
C LEU A 350 -7.14 9.06 22.75
N TRP A 351 -7.10 8.35 21.64
CA TRP A 351 -5.89 8.26 20.82
C TRP A 351 -5.40 9.62 20.30
N GLN A 352 -4.17 9.97 20.62
CA GLN A 352 -3.50 11.21 20.26
C GLN A 352 -2.17 10.96 19.52
N GLY A 353 -2.07 9.82 18.81
CA GLY A 353 -0.86 9.48 18.07
C GLY A 353 -0.48 10.52 17.01
N SER A 354 0.81 10.59 16.70
CA SER A 354 1.35 11.52 15.70
C SER A 354 0.72 11.31 14.33
N LEU A 355 0.38 12.41 13.66
CA LEU A 355 -0.01 12.45 12.26
C LEU A 355 1.12 12.96 11.34
N ALA A 356 2.36 13.00 11.82
CA ALA A 356 3.52 13.21 10.96
C ALA A 356 3.69 12.03 10.00
N ARG A 357 4.10 12.31 8.76
CA ARG A 357 4.36 11.25 7.79
C ARG A 357 5.44 10.31 8.30
N ASP A 358 5.16 9.03 8.28
CA ASP A 358 6.12 7.97 8.54
C ASP A 358 6.30 7.14 7.27
N PRO A 359 7.41 7.29 6.54
CA PRO A 359 7.64 6.53 5.32
C PRO A 359 7.95 5.04 5.57
N TYR A 360 8.26 4.66 6.81
CA TYR A 360 8.64 3.30 7.19
C TYR A 360 7.95 2.84 8.47
N PRO A 361 6.59 2.76 8.50
CA PRO A 361 5.83 2.49 9.72
C PRO A 361 6.11 1.12 10.35
N LEU A 362 6.61 0.17 9.54
CA LEU A 362 7.01 -1.18 9.98
C LEU A 362 8.54 -1.34 10.08
N GLY A 363 9.30 -0.24 9.97
CA GLY A 363 10.74 -0.25 9.90
C GLY A 363 11.27 -0.40 8.46
N LYS A 364 12.53 -0.03 8.24
CA LYS A 364 13.19 -0.10 6.93
C LYS A 364 13.38 -1.53 6.42
N GLU A 365 13.35 -2.49 7.33
CA GLU A 365 13.58 -3.91 7.04
C GLU A 365 12.28 -4.67 6.71
N ALA A 366 11.11 -4.00 6.80
CA ALA A 366 9.82 -4.64 6.54
C ALA A 366 9.69 -5.21 5.11
N ASP A 367 10.38 -4.60 4.15
CA ASP A 367 10.40 -5.05 2.75
C ASP A 367 11.47 -6.12 2.48
N ILE A 368 12.31 -6.44 3.46
CA ILE A 368 13.29 -7.50 3.34
C ILE A 368 12.57 -8.81 3.63
N ILE A 369 12.32 -9.58 2.57
CA ILE A 369 11.87 -10.96 2.72
C ILE A 369 13.03 -11.72 3.37
N HIS A 370 13.02 -11.79 4.69
CA HIS A 370 13.92 -12.70 5.39
C HIS A 370 13.58 -14.11 4.88
N LYS A 371 14.53 -14.74 4.20
CA LYS A 371 14.42 -16.18 3.94
C LYS A 371 14.04 -16.81 5.28
N PRO A 372 12.91 -17.51 5.39
CA PRO A 372 12.54 -18.14 6.65
C PRO A 372 13.76 -18.90 7.13
N LYS A 373 14.29 -18.52 8.30
CA LYS A 373 15.41 -19.24 8.93
C LYS A 373 14.95 -20.68 9.02
N GLY A 374 15.44 -21.48 8.09
CA GLY A 374 15.08 -22.83 7.76
C GLY A 374 13.69 -23.26 8.29
N ILE A 375 12.77 -23.63 7.43
CA ILE A 375 11.76 -24.61 7.83
C ILE A 375 12.49 -25.51 8.79
N LEU A 376 12.08 -25.51 10.07
CA LEU A 376 12.65 -26.39 11.07
C LEU A 376 12.80 -27.74 10.37
N LYS A 377 14.01 -28.07 9.92
CA LYS A 377 14.27 -29.37 9.31
C LYS A 377 13.89 -30.31 10.43
N LYS A 378 12.74 -30.95 10.29
CA LYS A 378 12.42 -32.05 11.22
C LYS A 378 13.67 -32.89 11.22
N PRO A 379 14.35 -33.06 12.36
CA PRO A 379 15.61 -33.76 12.37
C PRO A 379 15.40 -35.09 11.66
N SER A 380 16.31 -35.45 10.77
CA SER A 380 16.20 -36.71 10.03
C SER A 380 16.07 -37.86 11.02
N LEU A 381 15.41 -38.93 10.62
CA LEU A 381 15.26 -40.14 11.45
C LEU A 381 16.59 -40.52 12.11
N GLY A 382 17.69 -40.46 11.33
CA GLY A 382 19.03 -40.73 11.84
C GLY A 382 19.50 -39.71 12.90
N ALA A 383 19.15 -38.43 12.79
CA ALA A 383 19.48 -37.43 13.78
C ALA A 383 18.65 -37.61 15.07
N ARG A 384 17.39 -38.03 14.96
CA ARG A 384 16.52 -38.33 16.10
C ARG A 384 17.03 -39.54 16.89
N LEU A 385 17.45 -40.61 16.21
CA LEU A 385 18.02 -41.81 16.83
C LEU A 385 19.39 -41.53 17.47
N LYS A 386 20.24 -40.73 16.81
CA LYS A 386 21.56 -40.31 17.37
C LYS A 386 21.46 -39.41 18.58
N ALA A 387 20.32 -38.77 18.81
CA ALA A 387 20.09 -37.94 20.00
C ALA A 387 20.01 -38.76 21.31
N ASN A 388 19.89 -40.11 21.22
CA ASN A 388 19.83 -41.05 22.33
C ASN A 388 18.77 -40.67 23.41
N ARG A 389 17.72 -39.96 23.01
CA ARG A 389 16.66 -39.49 23.90
C ARG A 389 15.30 -39.94 23.40
N CYS A 390 14.56 -40.62 24.25
CA CYS A 390 13.19 -41.02 23.93
C CYS A 390 12.28 -39.80 23.80
N GLU A 391 11.64 -39.62 22.65
CA GLU A 391 10.76 -38.47 22.38
C GLU A 391 9.45 -38.55 23.18
N TRP A 392 9.06 -39.75 23.65
CA TRP A 392 7.85 -39.98 24.45
C TRP A 392 8.04 -39.67 25.94
N CYS A 393 9.07 -40.24 26.56
CA CYS A 393 9.27 -40.15 28.00
C CYS A 393 10.49 -39.24 28.40
N GLY A 394 11.25 -38.74 27.43
CA GLY A 394 12.39 -37.87 27.66
C GLY A 394 13.63 -38.58 28.26
N LYS A 395 13.61 -39.88 28.52
CA LYS A 395 14.75 -40.62 29.08
C LYS A 395 15.88 -40.73 28.07
N GLU A 396 17.10 -40.59 28.53
CA GLU A 396 18.30 -40.84 27.72
C GLU A 396 18.65 -42.34 27.77
N THR A 397 18.80 -42.94 26.60
CA THR A 397 19.13 -44.36 26.44
C THR A 397 19.84 -44.58 25.11
N SER A 398 20.80 -45.49 25.09
CA SER A 398 21.46 -45.92 23.87
C SER A 398 20.65 -46.89 23.02
N VAL A 399 19.57 -47.46 23.61
CA VAL A 399 18.68 -48.41 22.91
C VAL A 399 17.36 -47.68 22.65
N LEU A 400 17.20 -47.14 21.42
CA LEU A 400 15.99 -46.53 20.96
C LEU A 400 15.36 -47.35 19.84
N VAL A 401 14.06 -47.60 19.97
CA VAL A 401 13.27 -48.31 18.94
C VAL A 401 12.27 -47.33 18.34
N MET A 402 12.19 -47.29 17.01
CA MET A 402 11.14 -46.57 16.33
C MET A 402 9.82 -47.31 16.45
N HIS A 403 8.87 -46.73 17.19
CA HIS A 403 7.54 -47.29 17.30
C HIS A 403 6.63 -46.67 16.21
N GLN A 404 6.07 -47.51 15.37
CA GLN A 404 5.05 -47.13 14.41
C GLN A 404 3.68 -47.31 15.04
N VAL A 405 2.90 -46.23 15.10
CA VAL A 405 1.53 -46.28 15.68
C VAL A 405 0.57 -47.02 14.78
N ARG A 406 0.82 -47.03 13.45
CA ARG A 406 0.10 -47.83 12.44
C ARG A 406 1.06 -48.35 11.40
N THR A 407 0.87 -49.59 10.97
CA THR A 407 1.64 -50.14 9.85
C THR A 407 1.08 -49.64 8.52
N LEU A 408 1.92 -49.60 7.47
CA LEU A 408 1.48 -49.20 6.12
C LEU A 408 0.29 -50.09 5.61
N LYS A 409 0.19 -51.31 6.09
CA LYS A 409 -0.93 -52.24 5.78
C LYS A 409 -2.25 -51.85 6.43
N GLU A 410 -2.22 -51.08 7.51
CA GLU A 410 -3.41 -50.60 8.25
C GLU A 410 -3.90 -49.24 7.75
N LEU A 411 -3.19 -48.64 6.80
CA LEU A 411 -3.60 -47.41 6.14
C LEU A 411 -4.54 -47.79 4.99
N ASP A 412 -5.79 -47.42 5.12
CA ASP A 412 -6.77 -47.58 4.06
C ASP A 412 -6.43 -46.63 2.90
N GLU A 413 -6.07 -47.18 1.74
CA GLU A 413 -5.74 -46.41 0.53
C GLU A 413 -6.93 -45.62 -0.01
N SER A 414 -8.13 -45.86 0.48
CA SER A 414 -9.35 -45.12 0.12
C SER A 414 -9.55 -43.83 0.94
N GLN A 415 -8.80 -43.65 2.04
CA GLN A 415 -8.82 -42.41 2.84
C GLN A 415 -7.58 -41.56 2.55
N PRO A 416 -7.75 -40.19 2.38
CA PRO A 416 -6.68 -39.28 2.06
C PRO A 416 -5.64 -39.12 3.17
#